data_8f33154530a2b6352cfaea65baa5a2b8
#
_entry.id   8f33154530a2b6352cfaea65baa5a2b8
#
_cell.length_a   1.000
_cell.length_b   1.000
_cell.length_c   1.000
_cell.angle_alpha   90.00
_cell.angle_beta   90.00
_cell.angle_gamma   90.00
#
_symmetry.space_group_name_H-M   'P 1'
#
loop_
_entity.id
_entity.type
_entity.pdbx_description
1 polymer ?
#
loop_
_entity_poly.entity_id
_entity_poly.type
_entity_poly.pdbx_seq_one_letter_code
_entity_poly.pdbx_strand_id
1 'polypeptide(L)'
;MRPEIIQLELSFLPLIENANYDDLRALAMNLRPEDRLELSVTRNVDDWSGLAWAGAYSKWRKVAIWDRRPVFAFGANEIENQPRVQVWGFGCVHAVHAVKPVTRYIKKFMIPEILRSGVVEAQAVSHPANATSHRWLEFLGFRLKATITGIGPRKEDMLLFTVSADDIAGKFPVQIAA
;
A
#
# COMPACT_ATOMS: atom_id res chain seq x y z
N MET A 1 37.71 4.92 0.79
CA MET A 1 36.34 5.44 1.04
C MET A 1 36.20 5.61 2.54
N ARG A 2 35.90 6.79 3.03
CA ARG A 2 35.83 7.03 4.48
C ARG A 2 34.57 6.39 5.04
N PRO A 3 34.63 5.66 6.17
CA PRO A 3 33.45 4.98 6.75
C PRO A 3 32.29 5.94 7.09
N GLU A 4 32.57 7.21 7.36
CA GLU A 4 31.56 8.25 7.62
C GLU A 4 30.62 8.53 6.43
N ILE A 5 31.11 8.41 5.18
CA ILE A 5 30.28 8.68 3.99
C ILE A 5 29.27 7.54 3.79
N ILE A 6 29.65 6.30 4.08
CA ILE A 6 28.75 5.14 3.98
C ILE A 6 27.65 5.22 5.03
N GLN A 7 27.97 5.70 6.23
CA GLN A 7 26.99 5.82 7.32
C GLN A 7 26.00 6.95 7.09
N LEU A 8 26.40 8.05 6.44
CA LEU A 8 25.53 9.12 6.02
C LEU A 8 24.55 8.68 4.89
N GLU A 9 25.02 7.93 3.89
CA GLU A 9 24.14 7.44 2.82
C GLU A 9 23.09 6.44 3.33
N LEU A 10 23.44 5.58 4.30
CA LEU A 10 22.50 4.63 4.92
C LEU A 10 21.42 5.32 5.75
N SER A 11 21.71 6.48 6.34
CA SER A 11 20.74 7.24 7.14
C SER A 11 19.64 7.93 6.33
N PHE A 12 19.78 8.01 5.01
CA PHE A 12 18.78 8.60 4.10
C PHE A 12 17.86 7.58 3.41
N LEU A 13 18.09 6.27 3.62
CA LEU A 13 17.21 5.24 3.07
C LEU A 13 16.00 5.02 3.99
N PRO A 14 14.76 5.04 3.45
CA PRO A 14 13.59 4.70 4.23
C PRO A 14 13.67 3.29 4.81
N LEU A 15 13.36 3.16 6.10
CA LEU A 15 13.20 1.88 6.78
C LEU A 15 11.77 1.37 6.57
N ILE A 16 11.62 0.06 6.41
CA ILE A 16 10.30 -0.58 6.34
C ILE A 16 10.11 -1.41 7.60
N GLU A 17 9.09 -1.05 8.38
CA GLU A 17 8.78 -1.66 9.67
C GLU A 17 7.34 -2.15 9.73
N ASN A 18 6.98 -2.88 10.78
CA ASN A 18 5.57 -3.17 11.06
C ASN A 18 4.87 -1.88 11.49
N ALA A 19 3.78 -1.53 10.82
CA ALA A 19 3.00 -0.36 11.19
C ALA A 19 2.32 -0.57 12.53
N ASN A 20 2.45 0.39 13.43
CA ASN A 20 1.69 0.48 14.66
C ASN A 20 0.58 1.54 14.54
N TYR A 21 -0.28 1.62 15.55
CA TYR A 21 -1.39 2.58 15.56
C TYR A 21 -0.93 4.04 15.46
N ASP A 22 0.13 4.41 16.17
CA ASP A 22 0.61 5.79 16.21
C ASP A 22 1.19 6.24 14.88
N ASP A 23 1.93 5.37 14.18
CA ASP A 23 2.41 5.63 12.83
C ASP A 23 1.25 5.87 11.85
N LEU A 24 0.25 5.00 11.90
CA LEU A 24 -0.93 5.08 11.03
C LEU A 24 -1.74 6.34 11.33
N ARG A 25 -1.90 6.70 12.60
CA ARG A 25 -2.58 7.92 13.02
C ARG A 25 -1.83 9.17 12.57
N ALA A 26 -0.51 9.19 12.73
CA ALA A 26 0.32 10.31 12.26
C ALA A 26 0.17 10.53 10.74
N LEU A 27 0.12 9.45 9.95
CA LEU A 27 -0.12 9.52 8.51
C LEU A 27 -1.55 9.96 8.20
N ALA A 28 -2.56 9.43 8.88
CA ALA A 28 -3.96 9.80 8.68
C ALA A 28 -4.21 11.29 8.91
N MET A 29 -3.51 11.90 9.86
CA MET A 29 -3.56 13.35 10.12
C MET A 29 -2.88 14.18 9.02
N ASN A 30 -1.97 13.59 8.24
CA ASN A 30 -1.12 14.28 7.27
C ASN A 30 -1.23 13.69 5.85
N LEU A 31 -2.41 13.19 5.47
CA LEU A 31 -2.64 12.61 4.15
C LEU A 31 -2.28 13.60 3.03
N ARG A 32 -1.57 13.11 2.02
CA ARG A 32 -1.40 13.85 0.77
C ARG A 32 -2.77 14.03 0.08
N PRO A 33 -2.93 15.08 -0.76
CA PRO A 33 -4.23 15.43 -1.34
C PRO A 33 -4.90 14.28 -2.10
N GLU A 34 -4.13 13.49 -2.86
CA GLU A 34 -4.64 12.37 -3.66
C GLU A 34 -5.21 11.25 -2.79
N ASP A 35 -4.51 10.90 -1.69
CA ASP A 35 -4.98 9.87 -0.77
C ASP A 35 -6.17 10.36 0.06
N ARG A 36 -6.18 11.65 0.43
CA ARG A 36 -7.32 12.26 1.11
C ARG A 36 -8.57 12.23 0.22
N LEU A 37 -8.44 12.57 -1.07
CA LEU A 37 -9.54 12.50 -2.03
C LEU A 37 -10.05 11.06 -2.15
N GLU A 38 -9.16 10.10 -2.38
CA GLU A 38 -9.51 8.69 -2.55
C GLU A 38 -10.23 8.11 -1.33
N LEU A 39 -9.68 8.33 -0.15
CA LEU A 39 -10.27 7.83 1.09
C LEU A 39 -11.60 8.52 1.43
N SER A 40 -11.80 9.78 1.03
CA SER A 40 -13.04 10.54 1.29
C SER A 40 -14.27 9.95 0.59
N VAL A 41 -14.10 9.12 -0.42
CA VAL A 41 -15.19 8.45 -1.12
C VAL A 41 -15.90 7.43 -0.21
N THR A 42 -15.13 6.72 0.61
CA THR A 42 -15.63 5.59 1.39
C THR A 42 -15.54 5.79 2.90
N ARG A 43 -14.86 6.84 3.36
CA ARG A 43 -14.56 7.06 4.78
C ARG A 43 -14.68 8.53 5.15
N ASN A 44 -14.94 8.78 6.42
CA ASN A 44 -14.73 10.10 6.99
C ASN A 44 -13.21 10.31 7.20
N VAL A 45 -12.59 11.12 6.36
CA VAL A 45 -11.13 11.39 6.41
C VAL A 45 -10.73 12.29 7.58
N ASP A 46 -11.68 12.85 8.30
CA ASP A 46 -11.44 13.60 9.54
C ASP A 46 -11.47 12.68 10.77
N ASP A 47 -11.94 11.45 10.62
CA ASP A 47 -11.78 10.38 11.63
C ASP A 47 -10.43 9.67 11.46
N TRP A 48 -9.37 10.34 11.87
CA TRP A 48 -8.00 9.81 11.80
C TRP A 48 -7.83 8.54 12.64
N SER A 49 -8.53 8.46 13.77
CA SER A 49 -8.50 7.27 14.64
C SER A 49 -9.10 6.06 13.94
N GLY A 50 -10.26 6.20 13.31
CA GLY A 50 -10.91 5.13 12.55
C GLY A 50 -10.04 4.64 11.38
N LEU A 51 -9.39 5.57 10.66
CA LEU A 51 -8.47 5.19 9.58
C LEU A 51 -7.24 4.44 10.12
N ALA A 52 -6.65 4.90 11.22
CA ALA A 52 -5.52 4.26 11.86
C ALA A 52 -5.87 2.85 12.38
N TRP A 53 -7.03 2.70 13.02
CA TRP A 53 -7.51 1.39 13.46
C TRP A 53 -7.75 0.42 12.30
N ALA A 54 -8.37 0.89 11.22
CA ALA A 54 -8.59 0.04 10.04
C ALA A 54 -7.27 -0.52 9.47
N GLY A 55 -6.21 0.30 9.43
CA GLY A 55 -4.88 -0.16 9.04
C GLY A 55 -4.23 -1.08 10.08
N ALA A 56 -4.39 -0.78 11.37
CA ALA A 56 -3.79 -1.55 12.46
C ALA A 56 -4.34 -2.99 12.58
N TYR A 57 -5.56 -3.23 12.14
CA TYR A 57 -6.13 -4.58 12.07
C TYR A 57 -5.73 -5.39 10.85
N SER A 58 -5.02 -4.79 9.90
CA SER A 58 -4.57 -5.51 8.70
C SER A 58 -3.56 -6.60 9.07
N LYS A 59 -3.72 -7.78 8.48
CA LYS A 59 -2.82 -8.92 8.68
C LYS A 59 -1.41 -8.58 8.17
N TRP A 60 -1.33 -8.05 6.96
CA TRP A 60 -0.08 -7.58 6.38
C TRP A 60 -0.10 -6.05 6.39
N ARG A 61 0.64 -5.45 7.32
CA ARG A 61 0.73 -4.00 7.45
C ARG A 61 2.17 -3.57 7.66
N LYS A 62 2.59 -2.57 6.90
CA LYS A 62 3.94 -2.00 6.96
C LYS A 62 3.87 -0.49 6.88
N VAL A 63 4.90 0.13 7.41
CA VAL A 63 5.13 1.57 7.32
C VAL A 63 6.55 1.83 6.83
N ALA A 64 6.69 2.79 5.94
CA ALA A 64 7.98 3.34 5.54
C ALA A 64 8.30 4.55 6.41
N ILE A 65 9.43 4.50 7.08
CA ILE A 65 9.98 5.57 7.92
C ILE A 65 11.08 6.28 7.13
N TRP A 66 10.97 7.56 6.95
CA TRP A 66 11.99 8.42 6.36
C TRP A 66 12.22 9.63 7.26
N ASP A 67 13.48 9.98 7.50
CA ASP A 67 13.86 11.03 8.46
C ASP A 67 13.15 10.90 9.82
N ARG A 68 13.13 9.67 10.34
CA ARG A 68 12.50 9.29 11.62
C ARG A 68 10.99 9.55 11.71
N ARG A 69 10.31 9.70 10.57
CA ARG A 69 8.86 9.95 10.49
C ARG A 69 8.19 8.94 9.57
N PRO A 70 6.98 8.48 9.89
CA PRO A 70 6.20 7.68 8.98
C PRO A 70 5.83 8.53 7.75
N VAL A 71 6.08 8.00 6.55
CA VAL A 71 5.79 8.72 5.31
C VAL A 71 4.82 7.99 4.40
N PHE A 72 4.75 6.65 4.49
CA PHE A 72 3.82 5.85 3.72
C PHE A 72 3.49 4.55 4.45
N ALA A 73 2.21 4.24 4.59
CA ALA A 73 1.72 2.97 5.11
C ALA A 73 1.05 2.17 4.01
N PHE A 74 1.21 0.85 4.05
CA PHE A 74 0.64 -0.05 3.07
C PHE A 74 0.41 -1.43 3.67
N GLY A 75 -0.54 -2.15 3.08
CA GLY A 75 -0.89 -3.46 3.59
C GLY A 75 -1.91 -4.19 2.75
N ALA A 76 -2.38 -5.31 3.29
CA ALA A 76 -3.43 -6.13 2.70
C ALA A 76 -4.33 -6.71 3.78
N ASN A 77 -5.62 -6.77 3.48
CA ASN A 77 -6.65 -7.42 4.29
C ASN A 77 -7.20 -8.62 3.53
N GLU A 78 -7.41 -9.73 4.22
CA GLU A 78 -8.16 -10.86 3.68
C GLU A 78 -9.62 -10.43 3.44
N ILE A 79 -10.18 -10.87 2.31
CA ILE A 79 -11.60 -10.71 2.04
C ILE A 79 -12.30 -11.93 2.59
N GLU A 80 -13.26 -11.72 3.48
CA GLU A 80 -13.95 -12.78 4.19
C GLU A 80 -14.52 -13.82 3.23
N ASN A 81 -14.27 -15.11 3.53
CA ASN A 81 -14.71 -16.26 2.76
C ASN A 81 -14.25 -16.30 1.29
N GLN A 82 -13.16 -15.59 0.95
CA GLN A 82 -12.59 -15.60 -0.40
C GLN A 82 -11.07 -15.77 -0.32
N PRO A 83 -10.45 -16.49 -1.26
CA PRO A 83 -8.99 -16.57 -1.36
C PRO A 83 -8.39 -15.31 -2.02
N ARG A 84 -8.81 -14.13 -1.55
CA ARG A 84 -8.48 -12.83 -2.09
C ARG A 84 -8.07 -11.86 -1.00
N VAL A 85 -7.29 -10.87 -1.38
CA VAL A 85 -6.92 -9.75 -0.50
C VAL A 85 -7.28 -8.41 -1.12
N GLN A 86 -7.69 -7.48 -0.27
CA GLN A 86 -7.80 -6.07 -0.59
C GLN A 86 -6.50 -5.38 -0.16
N VAL A 87 -5.72 -4.89 -1.12
CA VAL A 87 -4.53 -4.09 -0.81
C VAL A 87 -4.90 -2.63 -0.60
N TRP A 88 -4.14 -1.96 0.24
CA TRP A 88 -4.32 -0.56 0.57
C TRP A 88 -2.97 0.13 0.79
N GLY A 89 -2.96 1.45 0.63
CA GLY A 89 -1.82 2.29 0.96
C GLY A 89 -2.23 3.75 1.03
N PHE A 90 -1.60 4.49 1.94
CA PHE A 90 -1.75 5.94 2.05
C PHE A 90 -0.50 6.56 2.66
N GLY A 91 -0.27 7.82 2.40
CA GLY A 91 0.91 8.51 2.88
C GLY A 91 0.78 10.02 2.93
N CYS A 92 1.82 10.66 3.41
CA CYS A 92 1.99 12.10 3.38
C CYS A 92 2.73 12.55 2.10
N VAL A 93 2.93 13.85 1.94
CA VAL A 93 3.64 14.43 0.78
C VAL A 93 5.08 13.91 0.62
N HIS A 94 5.69 13.42 1.69
CA HIS A 94 7.04 12.84 1.67
C HIS A 94 7.07 11.36 1.23
N ALA A 95 5.92 10.74 0.94
CA ALA A 95 5.85 9.35 0.45
C ALA A 95 6.70 9.10 -0.80
N VAL A 96 6.95 10.14 -1.60
CA VAL A 96 7.80 10.09 -2.80
C VAL A 96 9.20 9.52 -2.49
N HIS A 97 9.76 9.78 -1.32
CA HIS A 97 11.08 9.27 -0.91
C HIS A 97 11.05 7.75 -0.63
N ALA A 98 9.89 7.19 -0.34
CA ALA A 98 9.71 5.78 0.01
C ALA A 98 9.26 4.88 -1.16
N VAL A 99 8.84 5.43 -2.30
CA VAL A 99 8.26 4.64 -3.41
C VAL A 99 9.16 3.48 -3.85
N LYS A 100 10.45 3.74 -4.10
CA LYS A 100 11.39 2.70 -4.56
C LYS A 100 11.64 1.60 -3.51
N PRO A 101 12.00 1.91 -2.25
CA PRO A 101 12.18 0.89 -1.21
C PRO A 101 10.89 0.13 -0.88
N VAL A 102 9.74 0.80 -0.84
CA VAL A 102 8.43 0.16 -0.64
C VAL A 102 8.12 -0.82 -1.78
N THR A 103 8.28 -0.39 -3.03
CA THR A 103 8.08 -1.26 -4.19
C THR A 103 8.97 -2.50 -4.14
N ARG A 104 10.25 -2.32 -3.79
CA ARG A 104 11.19 -3.43 -3.63
C ARG A 104 10.76 -4.38 -2.52
N TYR A 105 10.33 -3.84 -1.38
CA TYR A 105 9.84 -4.63 -0.26
C TYR A 105 8.59 -5.43 -0.63
N ILE A 106 7.60 -4.81 -1.27
CA ILE A 106 6.38 -5.48 -1.73
C ILE A 106 6.74 -6.66 -2.63
N LYS A 107 7.58 -6.45 -3.65
CA LYS A 107 7.95 -7.50 -4.60
C LYS A 107 8.76 -8.63 -3.95
N LYS A 108 9.69 -8.30 -3.06
CA LYS A 108 10.64 -9.27 -2.51
C LYS A 108 10.12 -10.04 -1.30
N PHE A 109 9.24 -9.43 -0.50
CA PHE A 109 8.82 -9.98 0.78
C PHE A 109 7.30 -10.12 0.90
N MET A 110 6.53 -9.06 0.68
CA MET A 110 5.10 -9.07 0.93
C MET A 110 4.33 -9.96 -0.05
N ILE A 111 4.58 -9.84 -1.34
CA ILE A 111 3.94 -10.69 -2.36
C ILE A 111 4.21 -12.17 -2.12
N PRO A 112 5.46 -12.64 -1.93
CA PRO A 112 5.71 -14.05 -1.61
C PRO A 112 5.03 -14.53 -0.33
N GLU A 113 4.93 -13.70 0.69
CA GLU A 113 4.24 -14.04 1.93
C GLU A 113 2.73 -14.22 1.73
N ILE A 114 2.10 -13.29 1.00
CA ILE A 114 0.67 -13.34 0.67
C ILE A 114 0.37 -14.58 -0.18
N LEU A 115 1.17 -14.88 -1.20
CA LEU A 115 0.99 -16.06 -2.05
C LEU A 115 1.10 -17.37 -1.26
N ARG A 116 2.06 -17.46 -0.33
CA ARG A 116 2.20 -18.64 0.54
C ARG A 116 0.99 -18.86 1.47
N SER A 117 0.18 -17.84 1.72
CA SER A 117 -1.06 -17.99 2.51
C SER A 117 -2.25 -18.53 1.69
N GLY A 118 -2.07 -18.85 0.41
CA GLY A 118 -3.12 -19.42 -0.44
C GLY A 118 -4.00 -18.38 -1.14
N VAL A 119 -3.61 -17.12 -1.14
CA VAL A 119 -4.31 -16.05 -1.87
C VAL A 119 -4.12 -16.25 -3.38
N VAL A 120 -5.21 -16.18 -4.13
CA VAL A 120 -5.24 -16.36 -5.59
C VAL A 120 -5.38 -15.04 -6.36
N GLU A 121 -5.90 -13.99 -5.73
CA GLU A 121 -6.08 -12.68 -6.36
C GLU A 121 -5.89 -11.57 -5.32
N ALA A 122 -5.19 -10.51 -5.71
CA ALA A 122 -5.16 -9.25 -4.97
C ALA A 122 -5.95 -8.18 -5.75
N GLN A 123 -6.69 -7.36 -5.02
CA GLN A 123 -7.43 -6.24 -5.59
C GLN A 123 -7.11 -4.92 -4.89
N ALA A 124 -7.18 -3.84 -5.66
CA ALA A 124 -7.06 -2.46 -5.18
C ALA A 124 -8.22 -1.63 -5.74
N VAL A 125 -8.75 -0.73 -4.94
CA VAL A 125 -9.73 0.26 -5.40
C VAL A 125 -9.08 1.62 -5.35
N SER A 126 -9.17 2.40 -6.43
CA SER A 126 -8.54 3.71 -6.53
C SER A 126 -9.45 4.73 -7.19
N HIS A 127 -9.36 5.98 -6.76
CA HIS A 127 -10.12 7.07 -7.34
C HIS A 127 -9.62 7.39 -8.76
N PRO A 128 -10.51 7.66 -9.75
CA PRO A 128 -10.12 7.94 -11.15
C PRO A 128 -9.08 9.05 -11.32
N ALA A 129 -9.09 10.05 -10.44
CA ALA A 129 -8.13 11.16 -10.46
C ALA A 129 -6.73 10.78 -9.92
N ASN A 130 -6.55 9.61 -9.29
CA ASN A 130 -5.27 9.22 -8.69
C ASN A 130 -4.35 8.48 -9.69
N ALA A 131 -4.00 9.16 -10.79
CA ALA A 131 -3.17 8.61 -11.84
C ALA A 131 -1.78 8.11 -11.36
N THR A 132 -1.26 8.65 -10.27
CA THR A 132 0.00 8.22 -9.68
C THR A 132 -0.12 6.82 -9.08
N SER A 133 -1.20 6.55 -8.34
CA SER A 133 -1.48 5.20 -7.82
C SER A 133 -1.73 4.21 -8.96
N HIS A 134 -2.45 4.60 -10.03
CA HIS A 134 -2.70 3.72 -11.16
C HIS A 134 -1.40 3.23 -11.80
N ARG A 135 -0.48 4.14 -12.14
CA ARG A 135 0.83 3.77 -12.71
C ARG A 135 1.64 2.86 -11.79
N TRP A 136 1.55 3.10 -10.47
CA TRP A 136 2.25 2.25 -9.51
C TRP A 136 1.61 0.87 -9.38
N LEU A 137 0.29 0.76 -9.37
CA LEU A 137 -0.44 -0.51 -9.40
C LEU A 137 -0.11 -1.31 -10.66
N GLU A 138 -0.12 -0.67 -11.84
CA GLU A 138 0.27 -1.30 -13.10
C GLU A 138 1.72 -1.80 -13.07
N PHE A 139 2.63 -1.01 -12.50
CA PHE A 139 4.03 -1.42 -12.31
C PHE A 139 4.16 -2.63 -11.36
N LEU A 140 3.29 -2.77 -10.38
CA LEU A 140 3.18 -3.95 -9.50
C LEU A 140 2.48 -5.13 -10.19
N GLY A 141 1.93 -4.95 -11.38
CA GLY A 141 1.31 -6.00 -12.18
C GLY A 141 -0.21 -5.99 -12.18
N PHE A 142 -0.83 -5.10 -11.42
CA PHE A 142 -2.29 -4.94 -11.43
C PHE A 142 -2.78 -4.45 -12.79
N ARG A 143 -4.01 -4.82 -13.13
CA ARG A 143 -4.70 -4.36 -14.33
C ARG A 143 -6.06 -3.81 -13.96
N LEU A 144 -6.50 -2.75 -14.63
CA LEU A 144 -7.86 -2.25 -14.51
C LEU A 144 -8.85 -3.34 -14.94
N LYS A 145 -9.75 -3.72 -14.04
CA LYS A 145 -10.76 -4.75 -14.25
C LYS A 145 -12.14 -4.18 -14.49
N ALA A 146 -12.53 -3.16 -13.71
CA ALA A 146 -13.86 -2.59 -13.78
C ALA A 146 -13.88 -1.16 -13.21
N THR A 147 -14.95 -0.44 -13.53
CA THR A 147 -15.37 0.76 -12.81
C THR A 147 -16.52 0.36 -11.89
N ILE A 148 -16.41 0.71 -10.60
CA ILE A 148 -17.46 0.52 -9.62
C ILE A 148 -18.16 1.87 -9.48
N THR A 149 -19.42 1.94 -9.88
CA THR A 149 -20.16 3.21 -9.95
C THR A 149 -20.94 3.49 -8.69
N GLY A 150 -21.09 4.75 -8.36
CA GLY A 150 -22.01 5.22 -7.33
C GLY A 150 -21.58 4.90 -5.90
N ILE A 151 -20.28 4.85 -5.61
CA ILE A 151 -19.76 4.58 -4.27
C ILE A 151 -19.81 5.82 -3.39
N GLY A 152 -20.06 5.58 -2.11
CA GLY A 152 -20.05 6.62 -1.08
C GLY A 152 -21.20 7.61 -1.18
N PRO A 153 -21.22 8.59 -0.29
CA PRO A 153 -22.35 9.53 -0.17
C PRO A 153 -22.48 10.46 -1.38
N ARG A 154 -21.40 10.73 -2.10
CA ARG A 154 -21.40 11.57 -3.30
C ARG A 154 -21.64 10.79 -4.59
N LYS A 155 -21.84 9.46 -4.50
CA LYS A 155 -22.04 8.54 -5.64
C LYS A 155 -20.90 8.63 -6.68
N GLU A 156 -19.67 8.68 -6.21
CA GLU A 156 -18.49 8.75 -7.08
C GLU A 156 -18.16 7.37 -7.67
N ASP A 157 -17.48 7.39 -8.80
CA ASP A 157 -16.96 6.16 -9.42
C ASP A 157 -15.58 5.85 -8.86
N MET A 158 -15.29 4.56 -8.71
CA MET A 158 -13.96 4.07 -8.34
C MET A 158 -13.48 3.02 -9.32
N LEU A 159 -12.17 2.94 -9.53
CA LEU A 159 -11.54 1.97 -10.40
C LEU A 159 -11.09 0.74 -9.61
N LEU A 160 -11.51 -0.43 -10.04
CA LEU A 160 -11.06 -1.71 -9.50
C LEU A 160 -9.89 -2.24 -10.32
N PHE A 161 -8.75 -2.39 -9.68
CA PHE A 161 -7.56 -3.05 -10.21
C PHE A 161 -7.41 -4.42 -9.58
N THR A 162 -7.01 -5.42 -10.37
CA THR A 162 -6.75 -6.76 -9.85
C THR A 162 -5.45 -7.32 -10.44
N VAL A 163 -4.87 -8.28 -9.70
CA VAL A 163 -3.75 -9.10 -10.18
C VAL A 163 -3.93 -10.52 -9.65
N SER A 164 -3.80 -11.52 -10.53
CA SER A 164 -3.86 -12.92 -10.13
C SER A 164 -2.52 -13.40 -9.56
N ALA A 165 -2.56 -14.46 -8.75
CA ALA A 165 -1.35 -15.12 -8.25
C ALA A 165 -0.47 -15.62 -9.40
N ASP A 166 -1.07 -16.16 -10.47
CA ASP A 166 -0.35 -16.67 -11.64
C ASP A 166 0.38 -15.56 -12.40
N ASP A 167 -0.28 -14.39 -12.59
CA ASP A 167 0.35 -13.22 -13.23
C ASP A 167 1.54 -12.71 -12.43
N ILE A 168 1.43 -12.75 -11.10
CA ILE A 168 2.51 -12.33 -10.20
C ILE A 168 3.66 -13.35 -10.24
N ALA A 169 3.37 -14.64 -10.12
CA ALA A 169 4.38 -15.69 -10.12
C ALA A 169 5.20 -15.70 -11.42
N GLY A 170 4.56 -15.43 -12.55
CA GLY A 170 5.24 -15.29 -13.85
C GLY A 170 6.17 -14.08 -13.93
N LYS A 171 5.85 -12.98 -13.23
CA LYS A 171 6.65 -11.74 -13.23
C LYS A 171 7.71 -11.69 -12.14
N PHE A 172 7.46 -12.34 -11.03
CA PHE A 172 8.31 -12.34 -9.83
C PHE A 172 8.50 -13.78 -9.36
N PRO A 173 9.41 -14.56 -10.00
CA PRO A 173 9.62 -15.96 -9.62
C PRO A 173 9.96 -16.03 -8.14
N VAL A 174 9.06 -16.62 -7.37
CA VAL A 174 9.26 -16.88 -5.95
C VAL A 174 10.26 -18.02 -5.86
N GLN A 175 11.48 -17.73 -5.42
CA GLN A 175 12.39 -18.78 -4.99
C GLN A 175 11.77 -19.43 -3.75
N ILE A 176 11.05 -20.53 -3.93
CA ILE A 176 10.65 -21.41 -2.84
C ILE A 176 11.94 -22.06 -2.37
N ALA A 177 12.51 -21.57 -1.28
CA ALA A 177 13.58 -22.28 -0.60
C ALA A 177 13.01 -23.64 -0.16
N ALA A 178 13.63 -24.71 -0.67
CA ALA A 178 13.32 -26.07 -0.29
C ALA A 178 13.70 -26.35 1.17
#